data_3333c7f7ce127f54b41613a59f300d82
#
_entry.id   3333c7f7ce127f54b41613a59f300d82
#
_cell.length_a   1.000
_cell.length_b   1.000
_cell.length_c   1.000
_cell.angle_alpha   90.00
_cell.angle_beta   90.00
_cell.angle_gamma   90.00
#
_symmetry.space_group_name_H-M   'P 1'
#
loop_
_entity.id
_entity.type
_entity.pdbx_description
1 polymer ?
#
loop_
_entity_poly.entity_id
_entity_poly.type
_entity_poly.pdbx_seq_one_letter_code
_entity_poly.pdbx_strand_id
1 'polypeptide(L)'
;MKSTVMFASIVLLGAFTAALEAQQITKPTVAGVTNFSKLETTVACAGATGPEAMPEIKKMGFVSVINLRQATEPDTNIPAAEAAAKAVGLKYIHVPFNAAEPDPAVVDRFLAAIRQPGNEPAFIHCGSANRASAMWLLKRVQIDHWDVAKAMAEAEALGLTSAPLKKFALEYIQTHK
;
A
#
# COMPACT_ATOMS: atom_id res chain seq x y z
N MET A 1 9.22 -74.36 -16.66
CA MET A 1 8.36 -73.40 -15.91
C MET A 1 9.17 -72.10 -15.71
N LYS A 2 8.82 -71.09 -16.46
CA LYS A 2 9.48 -69.74 -16.36
C LYS A 2 8.51 -68.80 -15.66
N SER A 3 8.85 -68.38 -14.40
CA SER A 3 8.07 -67.37 -13.63
C SER A 3 8.50 -66.00 -14.08
N THR A 4 7.55 -65.22 -14.61
CA THR A 4 7.71 -63.81 -14.94
C THR A 4 7.28 -62.97 -13.73
N VAL A 5 8.21 -62.30 -13.09
CA VAL A 5 7.92 -61.35 -12.00
C VAL A 5 7.66 -59.97 -12.62
N MET A 6 6.44 -59.46 -12.45
CA MET A 6 6.00 -58.17 -12.94
C MET A 6 6.22 -57.13 -11.85
N PHE A 7 7.16 -56.17 -12.04
CA PHE A 7 7.37 -55.05 -11.14
C PHE A 7 6.36 -53.96 -11.47
N ALA A 8 5.47 -53.69 -10.54
CA ALA A 8 4.56 -52.55 -10.61
C ALA A 8 5.27 -51.29 -10.02
N SER A 9 5.60 -50.33 -10.88
CA SER A 9 6.14 -49.05 -10.46
C SER A 9 4.99 -48.14 -9.99
N ILE A 10 4.92 -47.86 -8.69
CA ILE A 10 4.00 -46.87 -8.12
C ILE A 10 4.66 -45.51 -8.29
N VAL A 11 4.11 -44.69 -9.19
CA VAL A 11 4.46 -43.27 -9.32
C VAL A 11 3.66 -42.49 -8.28
N LEU A 12 4.33 -42.05 -7.22
CA LEU A 12 3.76 -41.17 -6.21
C LEU A 12 3.74 -39.75 -6.80
N LEU A 13 2.58 -39.30 -7.28
CA LEU A 13 2.36 -37.87 -7.63
C LEU A 13 2.25 -37.08 -6.33
N GLY A 14 3.33 -36.46 -5.91
CA GLY A 14 3.33 -35.48 -4.84
C GLY A 14 2.61 -34.20 -5.28
N ALA A 15 1.39 -33.98 -4.78
CA ALA A 15 0.70 -32.69 -4.93
C ALA A 15 1.46 -31.64 -4.10
N PHE A 16 2.24 -30.79 -4.77
CA PHE A 16 2.79 -29.59 -4.17
C PHE A 16 1.62 -28.59 -3.99
N THR A 17 1.01 -28.59 -2.83
CA THR A 17 0.14 -27.47 -2.40
C THR A 17 1.05 -26.31 -2.04
N ALA A 18 1.26 -25.38 -2.96
CA ALA A 18 1.81 -24.09 -2.62
C ALA A 18 0.81 -23.42 -1.66
N ALA A 19 1.13 -23.43 -0.38
CA ALA A 19 0.44 -22.59 0.60
C ALA A 19 0.68 -21.14 0.15
N LEU A 20 -0.39 -20.45 -0.26
CA LEU A 20 -0.36 -19.02 -0.48
C LEU A 20 -0.18 -18.40 0.92
N GLU A 21 1.07 -18.10 1.30
CA GLU A 21 1.33 -17.37 2.53
C GLU A 21 0.59 -16.02 2.42
N ALA A 22 -0.40 -15.83 3.30
CA ALA A 22 -1.09 -14.55 3.40
C ALA A 22 -0.07 -13.50 3.82
N GLN A 23 0.15 -12.50 3.00
CA GLN A 23 1.07 -11.39 3.28
C GLN A 23 0.73 -10.79 4.65
N GLN A 24 1.71 -10.73 5.55
CA GLN A 24 1.47 -10.36 6.94
C GLN A 24 1.49 -8.83 7.12
N ILE A 25 0.36 -8.28 7.59
CA ILE A 25 0.30 -6.87 7.98
C ILE A 25 0.80 -6.75 9.42
N THR A 26 1.76 -5.85 9.64
CA THR A 26 2.30 -5.51 10.95
C THR A 26 2.05 -4.03 11.27
N LYS A 27 1.93 -3.69 12.56
CA LYS A 27 1.66 -2.34 13.06
C LYS A 27 2.71 -1.91 14.09
N PRO A 28 3.98 -1.77 13.70
CA PRO A 28 5.01 -1.34 14.63
C PRO A 28 4.85 0.13 15.00
N THR A 29 5.38 0.52 16.16
CA THR A 29 5.49 1.92 16.53
C THR A 29 6.74 2.52 15.89
N VAL A 30 6.58 3.65 15.20
CA VAL A 30 7.67 4.42 14.60
C VAL A 30 7.59 5.86 15.09
N ALA A 31 8.70 6.39 15.58
CA ALA A 31 8.75 7.78 16.03
C ALA A 31 8.40 8.73 14.89
N GLY A 32 7.55 9.73 15.18
CA GLY A 32 7.07 10.68 14.18
C GLY A 32 6.03 10.14 13.19
N VAL A 33 5.49 8.92 13.40
CA VAL A 33 4.47 8.31 12.53
C VAL A 33 3.27 7.88 13.37
N THR A 34 2.07 8.31 12.97
CA THR A 34 0.82 7.86 13.59
C THR A 34 0.13 6.79 12.75
N ASN A 35 -0.66 5.91 13.40
CA ASN A 35 -1.49 4.90 12.72
C ASN A 35 -0.73 4.12 11.63
N PHE A 36 0.45 3.66 11.95
CA PHE A 36 1.33 2.97 11.02
C PHE A 36 0.94 1.50 10.84
N SER A 37 0.72 1.10 9.61
CA SER A 37 0.53 -0.29 9.20
C SER A 37 1.36 -0.57 7.97
N LYS A 38 2.08 -1.70 7.94
CA LYS A 38 2.85 -2.11 6.76
C LYS A 38 2.55 -3.54 6.35
N LEU A 39 2.51 -3.77 5.07
CA LEU A 39 2.40 -5.05 4.43
C LEU A 39 3.80 -5.47 3.98
N GLU A 40 4.54 -6.18 4.85
CA GLU A 40 5.95 -6.55 4.62
C GLU A 40 6.80 -5.37 4.11
N THR A 41 7.43 -5.51 2.93
CA THR A 41 8.16 -4.45 2.22
C THR A 41 7.42 -3.93 0.99
N THR A 42 6.11 -4.26 0.84
CA THR A 42 5.33 -3.89 -0.36
C THR A 42 4.77 -2.49 -0.26
N VAL A 43 4.12 -2.18 0.86
CA VAL A 43 3.51 -0.87 1.11
C VAL A 43 3.44 -0.59 2.61
N ALA A 44 3.47 0.68 2.95
CA ALA A 44 2.99 1.17 4.24
C ALA A 44 1.86 2.17 4.03
N CYS A 45 0.84 2.09 4.89
CA CYS A 45 -0.20 3.11 5.04
C CYS A 45 -0.09 3.71 6.44
N ALA A 46 0.03 5.04 6.51
CA ALA A 46 0.25 5.73 7.76
C ALA A 46 -0.60 7.00 7.89
N GLY A 47 -0.72 7.47 9.11
CA GLY A 47 -1.28 8.76 9.46
C GLY A 47 -0.27 9.90 9.33
N ALA A 48 -0.36 10.90 10.20
CA ALA A 48 0.58 12.00 10.20
C ALA A 48 2.02 11.49 10.36
N THR A 49 2.92 12.00 9.52
CA THR A 49 4.31 11.56 9.45
C THR A 49 5.20 12.80 9.39
N GLY A 50 6.06 12.93 10.39
CA GLY A 50 7.02 14.02 10.49
C GLY A 50 8.29 13.79 9.67
N PRO A 51 9.05 14.85 9.36
CA PRO A 51 10.30 14.74 8.63
C PRO A 51 11.36 13.89 9.34
N GLU A 52 11.32 13.80 10.67
CA GLU A 52 12.21 12.99 11.50
C GLU A 52 12.07 11.48 11.27
N ALA A 53 10.94 11.04 10.72
CA ALA A 53 10.69 9.62 10.42
C ALA A 53 11.38 9.13 9.14
N MET A 54 11.84 10.01 8.27
CA MET A 54 12.37 9.63 6.95
C MET A 54 13.56 8.66 6.99
N PRO A 55 14.52 8.77 7.93
CA PRO A 55 15.60 7.79 8.05
C PRO A 55 15.11 6.38 8.35
N GLU A 56 14.12 6.24 9.25
CA GLU A 56 13.58 4.93 9.61
C GLU A 56 12.71 4.35 8.47
N ILE A 57 11.94 5.18 7.77
CA ILE A 57 11.20 4.78 6.57
C ILE A 57 12.15 4.23 5.50
N LYS A 58 13.29 4.89 5.28
CA LYS A 58 14.33 4.41 4.36
C LYS A 58 14.94 3.08 4.80
N LYS A 59 15.24 2.93 6.08
CA LYS A 59 15.80 1.71 6.66
C LYS A 59 14.84 0.52 6.56
N MET A 60 13.53 0.75 6.59
CA MET A 60 12.52 -0.28 6.35
C MET A 60 12.42 -0.75 4.89
N GLY A 61 13.21 -0.18 3.97
CA GLY A 61 13.30 -0.60 2.57
C GLY A 61 12.39 0.14 1.61
N PHE A 62 11.63 1.14 2.06
CA PHE A 62 10.83 1.97 1.16
C PHE A 62 11.73 2.84 0.28
N VAL A 63 11.28 3.11 -0.94
CA VAL A 63 12.03 3.92 -1.93
C VAL A 63 11.35 5.26 -2.20
N SER A 64 10.07 5.37 -1.89
CA SER A 64 9.30 6.60 -2.02
C SER A 64 8.40 6.86 -0.82
N VAL A 65 8.07 8.14 -0.64
CA VAL A 65 7.03 8.64 0.27
C VAL A 65 6.00 9.36 -0.56
N ILE A 66 4.74 8.92 -0.49
CA ILE A 66 3.60 9.59 -1.13
C ILE A 66 2.77 10.26 -0.04
N ASN A 67 2.81 11.59 -0.02
CA ASN A 67 2.06 12.40 0.95
C ASN A 67 0.73 12.86 0.37
N LEU A 68 -0.38 12.45 1.02
CA LEU A 68 -1.74 12.81 0.63
C LEU A 68 -2.31 13.98 1.46
N ARG A 69 -1.54 14.57 2.37
CA ARG A 69 -2.00 15.70 3.19
C ARG A 69 -2.05 16.97 2.35
N GLN A 70 -3.03 17.81 2.64
CA GLN A 70 -3.04 19.18 2.14
C GLN A 70 -2.01 20.01 2.91
N ALA A 71 -1.41 20.99 2.26
CA ALA A 71 -0.43 21.87 2.90
C ALA A 71 -1.03 22.72 4.05
N THR A 72 -2.36 22.86 4.05
CA THR A 72 -3.12 23.61 5.08
C THR A 72 -3.51 22.77 6.29
N GLU A 73 -3.27 21.45 6.27
CA GLU A 73 -3.56 20.61 7.44
C GLU A 73 -2.59 20.94 8.60
N PRO A 74 -3.06 20.89 9.87
CA PRO A 74 -2.21 21.13 11.04
C PRO A 74 -0.93 20.29 11.01
N ASP A 75 0.18 20.87 11.48
CA ASP A 75 1.49 20.20 11.57
C ASP A 75 2.02 19.65 10.25
N THR A 76 1.58 20.20 9.11
CA THR A 76 2.07 19.84 7.79
C THR A 76 3.16 20.80 7.33
N ASN A 77 4.36 20.29 7.11
CA ASN A 77 5.48 21.06 6.55
C ASN A 77 6.04 20.30 5.34
N ILE A 78 5.44 20.54 4.17
CA ILE A 78 5.83 19.85 2.92
C ILE A 78 7.30 20.08 2.57
N PRO A 79 7.84 21.34 2.60
CA PRO A 79 9.24 21.57 2.28
C PRO A 79 10.22 20.84 3.21
N ALA A 80 9.94 20.81 4.52
CA ALA A 80 10.79 20.11 5.47
C ALA A 80 10.76 18.58 5.26
N ALA A 81 9.56 18.01 5.01
CA ALA A 81 9.41 16.58 4.75
C ALA A 81 10.10 16.16 3.44
N GLU A 82 9.99 16.96 2.38
CA GLU A 82 10.66 16.73 1.12
C GLU A 82 12.19 16.78 1.26
N ALA A 83 12.70 17.80 1.97
CA ALA A 83 14.14 17.93 2.23
C ALA A 83 14.68 16.75 3.03
N ALA A 84 13.98 16.30 4.07
CA ALA A 84 14.35 15.16 4.88
C ALA A 84 14.33 13.85 4.09
N ALA A 85 13.32 13.62 3.26
CA ALA A 85 13.23 12.47 2.38
C ALA A 85 14.39 12.43 1.38
N LYS A 86 14.69 13.56 0.74
CA LYS A 86 15.81 13.71 -0.20
C LYS A 86 17.15 13.44 0.47
N ALA A 87 17.35 13.91 1.69
CA ALA A 87 18.60 13.73 2.44
C ALA A 87 18.96 12.25 2.68
N VAL A 88 17.93 11.37 2.74
CA VAL A 88 18.12 9.92 2.92
C VAL A 88 17.91 9.11 1.63
N GLY A 89 17.77 9.78 0.49
CA GLY A 89 17.59 9.11 -0.80
C GLY A 89 16.21 8.46 -0.99
N LEU A 90 15.16 9.04 -0.39
CA LEU A 90 13.77 8.72 -0.68
C LEU A 90 13.24 9.69 -1.74
N LYS A 91 12.45 9.18 -2.68
CA LYS A 91 11.63 10.05 -3.55
C LYS A 91 10.46 10.57 -2.73
N TYR A 92 10.18 11.86 -2.81
CA TYR A 92 9.03 12.48 -2.15
C TYR A 92 8.01 12.93 -3.21
N ILE A 93 6.77 12.47 -3.06
CA ILE A 93 5.69 12.73 -4.03
C ILE A 93 4.51 13.31 -3.26
N HIS A 94 4.12 14.53 -3.61
CA HIS A 94 2.99 15.19 -2.97
C HIS A 94 1.76 15.14 -3.87
N VAL A 95 0.72 14.43 -3.42
CA VAL A 95 -0.58 14.26 -4.09
C VAL A 95 -1.68 14.67 -3.12
N PRO A 96 -1.92 15.98 -2.92
CA PRO A 96 -2.87 16.45 -1.92
C PRO A 96 -4.29 15.96 -2.21
N PHE A 97 -4.93 15.37 -1.18
CA PHE A 97 -6.26 14.79 -1.25
C PHE A 97 -7.18 15.42 -0.18
N ASN A 98 -8.21 16.16 -0.60
CA ASN A 98 -9.28 16.65 0.26
C ASN A 98 -10.32 15.55 0.47
N ALA A 99 -10.36 14.93 1.66
CA ALA A 99 -11.31 13.86 1.96
C ALA A 99 -12.75 14.36 2.21
N ALA A 100 -12.94 15.68 2.44
CA ALA A 100 -14.28 16.26 2.60
C ALA A 100 -14.97 16.48 1.23
N GLU A 101 -14.17 16.71 0.20
CA GLU A 101 -14.62 16.91 -1.19
C GLU A 101 -13.73 16.07 -2.11
N PRO A 102 -13.90 14.73 -2.13
CA PRO A 102 -13.03 13.84 -2.87
C PRO A 102 -13.19 14.03 -4.38
N ASP A 103 -12.10 14.42 -5.04
CA ASP A 103 -12.01 14.60 -6.49
C ASP A 103 -11.44 13.33 -7.14
N PRO A 104 -12.17 12.67 -8.09
CA PRO A 104 -11.65 11.52 -8.82
C PRO A 104 -10.28 11.75 -9.48
N ALA A 105 -9.99 12.97 -9.95
CA ALA A 105 -8.71 13.29 -10.56
C ALA A 105 -7.51 13.13 -9.61
N VAL A 106 -7.72 13.12 -8.29
CA VAL A 106 -6.63 12.82 -7.35
C VAL A 106 -6.24 11.34 -7.41
N VAL A 107 -7.18 10.46 -7.68
CA VAL A 107 -6.91 9.03 -7.87
C VAL A 107 -6.02 8.84 -9.11
N ASP A 108 -6.35 9.50 -10.22
CA ASP A 108 -5.57 9.42 -11.45
C ASP A 108 -4.13 9.87 -11.22
N ARG A 109 -3.93 11.00 -10.51
CA ARG A 109 -2.60 11.49 -10.14
C ARG A 109 -1.84 10.51 -9.25
N PHE A 110 -2.52 9.92 -8.27
CA PHE A 110 -1.92 8.92 -7.40
C PHE A 110 -1.53 7.65 -8.16
N LEU A 111 -2.43 7.11 -8.99
CA LEU A 111 -2.18 5.91 -9.79
C LEU A 111 -1.05 6.14 -10.81
N ALA A 112 -1.01 7.32 -11.42
CA ALA A 112 0.09 7.72 -12.29
C ALA A 112 1.42 7.79 -11.54
N ALA A 113 1.43 8.36 -10.32
CA ALA A 113 2.63 8.48 -9.50
C ALA A 113 3.16 7.11 -9.03
N ILE A 114 2.30 6.26 -8.47
CA ILE A 114 2.75 4.98 -7.93
C ILE A 114 3.21 4.00 -9.01
N ARG A 115 2.66 4.10 -10.22
CA ARG A 115 3.02 3.26 -11.38
C ARG A 115 4.39 3.59 -11.96
N GLN A 116 4.96 4.76 -11.65
CA GLN A 116 6.28 5.12 -12.17
C GLN A 116 7.37 4.16 -11.69
N PRO A 117 8.26 3.70 -12.58
CA PRO A 117 9.35 2.81 -12.20
C PRO A 117 10.18 3.37 -11.04
N GLY A 118 10.42 2.53 -10.04
CA GLY A 118 11.20 2.88 -8.85
C GLY A 118 10.46 3.79 -7.86
N ASN A 119 9.14 3.82 -7.88
CA ASN A 119 8.32 4.43 -6.82
C ASN A 119 7.72 3.40 -5.84
N GLU A 120 7.82 2.12 -6.14
CA GLU A 120 7.50 1.05 -5.19
C GLU A 120 8.79 0.34 -4.75
N PRO A 121 8.86 -0.16 -3.50
CA PRO A 121 7.83 -0.11 -2.44
C PRO A 121 7.62 1.30 -1.88
N ALA A 122 6.36 1.69 -1.67
CA ALA A 122 5.95 3.04 -1.28
C ALA A 122 5.51 3.13 0.18
N PHE A 123 5.89 4.23 0.85
CA PHE A 123 5.31 4.66 2.11
C PHE A 123 4.25 5.74 1.82
N ILE A 124 2.97 5.41 2.00
CA ILE A 124 1.85 6.30 1.71
C ILE A 124 1.30 6.84 3.03
N HIS A 125 1.19 8.16 3.16
CA HIS A 125 0.67 8.72 4.39
C HIS A 125 -0.34 9.86 4.19
N CYS A 126 -1.13 10.08 5.22
CA CYS A 126 -2.07 11.21 5.31
C CYS A 126 -2.19 11.70 6.75
N GLY A 127 -3.36 12.15 7.22
CA GLY A 127 -3.59 12.53 8.63
C GLY A 127 -3.89 11.34 9.56
N SER A 128 -4.56 10.29 9.06
CA SER A 128 -5.08 9.19 9.89
C SER A 128 -4.96 7.78 9.30
N ALA A 129 -4.20 7.59 8.22
CA ALA A 129 -4.08 6.40 7.38
C ALA A 129 -5.27 6.14 6.43
N ASN A 130 -6.45 6.68 6.66
CA ASN A 130 -7.65 6.38 5.88
C ASN A 130 -7.52 6.71 4.37
N ARG A 131 -7.00 7.91 4.03
CA ARG A 131 -6.75 8.28 2.62
C ARG A 131 -5.68 7.39 1.99
N ALA A 132 -4.62 7.08 2.74
CA ALA A 132 -3.54 6.22 2.27
C ALA A 132 -4.06 4.82 1.91
N SER A 133 -4.83 4.21 2.81
CA SER A 133 -5.40 2.87 2.59
C SER A 133 -6.49 2.85 1.51
N ALA A 134 -7.27 3.94 1.35
CA ALA A 134 -8.21 4.06 0.24
C ALA A 134 -7.51 4.15 -1.12
N MET A 135 -6.41 4.90 -1.22
CA MET A 135 -5.60 4.95 -2.44
C MET A 135 -4.93 3.60 -2.73
N TRP A 136 -4.51 2.88 -1.71
CA TRP A 136 -3.98 1.52 -1.87
C TRP A 136 -5.03 0.53 -2.38
N LEU A 137 -6.27 0.58 -1.86
CA LEU A 137 -7.40 -0.19 -2.41
C LEU A 137 -7.54 0.04 -3.92
N LEU A 138 -7.53 1.31 -4.33
CA LEU A 138 -7.68 1.69 -5.74
C LEU A 138 -6.50 1.18 -6.59
N LYS A 139 -5.28 1.23 -6.08
CA LYS A 139 -4.09 0.66 -6.74
C LYS A 139 -4.22 -0.85 -6.94
N ARG A 140 -4.68 -1.57 -5.91
CA ARG A 140 -4.88 -3.02 -6.00
C ARG A 140 -5.91 -3.41 -7.07
N VAL A 141 -7.00 -2.64 -7.18
CA VAL A 141 -8.04 -2.95 -8.18
C VAL A 141 -7.63 -2.47 -9.58
N GLN A 142 -7.16 -1.23 -9.71
CA GLN A 142 -6.94 -0.59 -11.02
C GLN A 142 -5.61 -0.99 -11.68
N ILE A 143 -4.60 -1.33 -10.90
CA ILE A 143 -3.26 -1.68 -11.40
C ILE A 143 -2.99 -3.18 -11.27
N ASP A 144 -3.24 -3.75 -10.07
CA ASP A 144 -2.93 -5.15 -9.81
C ASP A 144 -4.06 -6.10 -10.21
N HIS A 145 -5.22 -5.54 -10.65
CA HIS A 145 -6.40 -6.28 -11.10
C HIS A 145 -6.95 -7.25 -10.05
N TRP A 146 -6.85 -6.87 -8.78
CA TRP A 146 -7.41 -7.66 -7.69
C TRP A 146 -8.93 -7.57 -7.65
N ASP A 147 -9.53 -8.63 -7.15
CA ASP A 147 -10.94 -8.61 -6.75
C ASP A 147 -11.19 -7.52 -5.69
N VAL A 148 -12.31 -6.81 -5.81
CA VAL A 148 -12.65 -5.66 -4.96
C VAL A 148 -12.78 -6.07 -3.49
N ALA A 149 -13.36 -7.24 -3.20
CA ALA A 149 -13.54 -7.69 -1.83
C ALA A 149 -12.19 -8.02 -1.18
N LYS A 150 -11.29 -8.66 -1.91
CA LYS A 150 -9.92 -8.95 -1.47
C LYS A 150 -9.14 -7.65 -1.21
N ALA A 151 -9.18 -6.71 -2.13
CA ALA A 151 -8.49 -5.43 -2.01
C ALA A 151 -9.06 -4.58 -0.86
N MET A 152 -10.37 -4.62 -0.63
CA MET A 152 -11.03 -3.94 0.50
C MET A 152 -10.58 -4.51 1.84
N ALA A 153 -10.54 -5.83 1.98
CA ALA A 153 -10.11 -6.48 3.21
C ALA A 153 -8.64 -6.10 3.57
N GLU A 154 -7.75 -6.04 2.58
CA GLU A 154 -6.37 -5.59 2.79
C GLU A 154 -6.31 -4.11 3.20
N ALA A 155 -7.07 -3.24 2.52
CA ALA A 155 -7.11 -1.82 2.85
C ALA A 155 -7.67 -1.54 4.26
N GLU A 156 -8.69 -2.29 4.68
CA GLU A 156 -9.24 -2.22 6.03
C GLU A 156 -8.19 -2.63 7.08
N ALA A 157 -7.47 -3.70 6.84
CA ALA A 157 -6.38 -4.15 7.72
C ALA A 157 -5.24 -3.12 7.80
N LEU A 158 -4.98 -2.37 6.71
CA LEU A 158 -4.03 -1.27 6.64
C LEU A 158 -4.54 0.04 7.25
N GLY A 159 -5.83 0.15 7.60
CA GLY A 159 -6.37 1.31 8.33
C GLY A 159 -7.53 2.05 7.67
N LEU A 160 -8.16 1.49 6.62
CA LEU A 160 -9.35 2.07 5.99
C LEU A 160 -10.60 1.81 6.85
N THR A 161 -10.96 2.76 7.69
CA THR A 161 -12.17 2.68 8.55
C THR A 161 -13.27 3.66 8.11
N SER A 162 -12.92 4.69 7.32
CA SER A 162 -13.83 5.76 6.89
C SER A 162 -14.86 5.27 5.89
N ALA A 163 -16.14 5.22 6.28
CA ALA A 163 -17.25 4.85 5.40
C ALA A 163 -17.37 5.77 4.16
N PRO A 164 -17.23 7.12 4.27
CA PRO A 164 -17.22 7.99 3.09
C PRO A 164 -16.11 7.68 2.10
N LEU A 165 -14.89 7.38 2.56
CA LEU A 165 -13.78 7.04 1.67
C LEU A 165 -13.93 5.66 1.03
N LYS A 166 -14.52 4.69 1.74
CA LYS A 166 -14.90 3.39 1.15
C LYS A 166 -15.90 3.60 0.01
N LYS A 167 -16.96 4.39 0.26
CA LYS A 167 -17.96 4.72 -0.75
C LYS A 167 -17.31 5.38 -1.96
N PHE A 168 -16.51 6.42 -1.77
CA PHE A 168 -15.79 7.11 -2.84
C PHE A 168 -14.93 6.15 -3.68
N ALA A 169 -14.17 5.28 -3.03
CA ALA A 169 -13.33 4.31 -3.74
C ALA A 169 -14.15 3.31 -4.57
N LEU A 170 -15.28 2.82 -4.03
CA LEU A 170 -16.17 1.91 -4.76
C LEU A 170 -16.85 2.59 -5.96
N GLU A 171 -17.27 3.85 -5.82
CA GLU A 171 -17.85 4.65 -6.92
C GLU A 171 -16.80 4.88 -8.01
N TYR A 172 -15.56 5.21 -7.65
CA TYR A 172 -14.46 5.34 -8.62
C TYR A 172 -14.24 4.03 -9.40
N ILE A 173 -14.18 2.89 -8.71
CA ILE A 173 -14.00 1.57 -9.34
C ILE A 173 -15.14 1.25 -10.32
N GLN A 174 -16.38 1.62 -9.99
CA GLN A 174 -17.54 1.37 -10.86
C GLN A 174 -17.49 2.18 -12.15
N THR A 175 -16.95 3.38 -12.10
CA THR A 175 -16.91 4.32 -13.24
C THR A 175 -15.64 4.22 -14.09
N HIS A 176 -14.60 3.52 -13.60
CA HIS A 176 -13.28 3.38 -14.24
C HIS A 176 -12.92 1.89 -14.42
N LYS A 177 -13.76 1.15 -15.13
CA LYS A 177 -13.57 -0.29 -15.45
C LYS A 177 -12.67 -0.46 -16.66
#